data_b47c6ff3b126b4b2ad193f623bf8dc75
#
_entry.id   b47c6ff3b126b4b2ad193f623bf8dc75
#
_cell.length_a   1.000
_cell.length_b   1.000
_cell.length_c   1.000
_cell.angle_alpha   90.00
_cell.angle_beta   90.00
_cell.angle_gamma   90.00
#
_symmetry.space_group_name_H-M   'P 1'
#
loop_
_entity.id
_entity.type
_entity.pdbx_description
1 polymer ?
#
loop_
_entity_poly.entity_id
_entity_poly.type
_entity_poly.pdbx_seq_one_letter_code
_entity_poly.pdbx_strand_id
1 'polypeptide(L)'
;MKILVVGSGGREHALAWKLAHSPGVAVFAAPGNPGVARVGRCVPGTPLEAAQAVGADLTVVGPEVPLVAGVVDEFRAHGSNIVGPDRNAARLEGSKIFAKNFLSQRKIPTAEFVTADNPAEARKALDRFGFPVVLKADGLAAGKGVIIARDRAQADAALASFAGPLVIEEFLRGSEVSFIALCDGKNVVPLAATQDHKAVFDGDQGPNTGGMGAYSDAAILSEAETRKVMEQVIYPTVEATGFTGFLYAGLMMTSAGPKVLEFNVRLGDPETQPLMHRMVSDFVPVLLAATRGELQGVKLEWRAGPSVCVVLASGGYPGSSETGKLISGIEAAETTGATVFHAGTRETARGIETAGGRVLGVTASGTDLPAAIERAYAAVREIRFDGMHYRTDIGRRGREPYEQNAGGASTR
;
A
#
# COMPACT_ATOMS: atom_id res chain seq x y z
N MET A 1 -20.94 10.02 14.71
CA MET A 1 -20.36 8.67 14.53
C MET A 1 -18.91 8.68 14.92
N LYS A 2 -18.43 7.66 15.65
CA LYS A 2 -17.04 7.54 16.11
C LYS A 2 -16.35 6.45 15.32
N ILE A 3 -15.22 6.76 14.68
CA ILE A 3 -14.46 5.80 13.87
C ILE A 3 -13.06 5.68 14.44
N LEU A 4 -12.62 4.43 14.70
CA LEU A 4 -11.25 4.14 15.10
C LEU A 4 -10.43 3.68 13.89
N VAL A 5 -9.29 4.30 13.67
CA VAL A 5 -8.25 3.84 12.73
C VAL A 5 -7.13 3.18 13.54
N VAL A 6 -6.84 1.91 13.26
CA VAL A 6 -5.75 1.18 13.91
C VAL A 6 -4.47 1.40 13.13
N GLY A 7 -3.41 1.87 13.82
CA GLY A 7 -2.08 2.10 13.27
C GLY A 7 -1.60 3.54 13.41
N SER A 8 -0.40 3.83 12.87
CA SER A 8 0.30 5.11 13.06
C SER A 8 1.10 5.57 11.84
N GLY A 9 0.98 4.91 10.70
CA GLY A 9 1.71 5.21 9.48
C GLY A 9 1.06 6.31 8.62
N GLY A 10 1.67 6.56 7.46
CA GLY A 10 1.15 7.52 6.48
C GLY A 10 -0.20 7.11 5.90
N ARG A 11 -0.39 5.82 5.70
CA ARG A 11 -1.67 5.22 5.29
C ARG A 11 -2.77 5.53 6.29
N GLU A 12 -2.53 5.33 7.58
CA GLU A 12 -3.50 5.57 8.63
C GLU A 12 -3.81 7.06 8.76
N HIS A 13 -2.83 7.94 8.59
CA HIS A 13 -3.10 9.38 8.56
C HIS A 13 -3.95 9.78 7.36
N ALA A 14 -3.64 9.28 6.15
CA ALA A 14 -4.43 9.56 4.96
C ALA A 14 -5.87 9.05 5.08
N LEU A 15 -6.07 7.87 5.68
CA LEU A 15 -7.38 7.33 5.96
C LEU A 15 -8.13 8.19 7.00
N ALA A 16 -7.49 8.53 8.11
CA ALA A 16 -8.06 9.39 9.15
C ALA A 16 -8.45 10.77 8.58
N TRP A 17 -7.58 11.36 7.76
CA TRP A 17 -7.84 12.61 7.05
C TRP A 17 -9.09 12.50 6.16
N LYS A 18 -9.22 11.44 5.37
CA LYS A 18 -10.39 11.24 4.50
C LYS A 18 -11.68 11.07 5.30
N LEU A 19 -11.65 10.27 6.37
CA LEU A 19 -12.80 10.01 7.22
C LEU A 19 -13.26 11.25 8.01
N ALA A 20 -12.32 12.11 8.40
CA ALA A 20 -12.62 13.36 9.10
C ALA A 20 -13.38 14.39 8.25
N HIS A 21 -13.37 14.25 6.91
CA HIS A 21 -14.16 15.08 6.01
C HIS A 21 -15.64 14.66 5.93
N SER A 22 -16.01 13.51 6.48
CA SER A 22 -17.40 13.05 6.51
C SER A 22 -18.20 13.80 7.58
N PRO A 23 -19.39 14.34 7.26
CA PRO A 23 -20.20 15.09 8.23
C PRO A 23 -20.56 14.26 9.47
N GLY A 24 -20.37 14.85 10.65
CA GLY A 24 -20.75 14.23 11.93
C GLY A 24 -19.86 13.06 12.37
N VAL A 25 -18.67 12.90 11.77
CA VAL A 25 -17.70 11.87 12.12
C VAL A 25 -16.63 12.44 13.07
N ALA A 26 -16.38 11.71 14.15
CA ALA A 26 -15.24 11.92 15.05
C ALA A 26 -14.25 10.79 14.85
N VAL A 27 -13.04 11.12 14.41
CA VAL A 27 -11.96 10.15 14.13
C VAL A 27 -11.08 9.97 15.36
N PHE A 28 -10.77 8.72 15.66
CA PHE A 28 -9.80 8.30 16.65
C PHE A 28 -8.74 7.40 15.98
N ALA A 29 -7.54 7.34 16.54
CA ALA A 29 -6.53 6.39 16.08
C ALA A 29 -5.76 5.77 17.25
N ALA A 30 -5.41 4.50 17.12
CA ALA A 30 -4.64 3.74 18.09
C ALA A 30 -3.41 3.07 17.42
N PRO A 31 -2.19 3.50 17.75
CA PRO A 31 -1.83 4.64 18.63
C PRO A 31 -1.93 6.00 17.93
N GLY A 32 -2.02 6.06 16.57
CA GLY A 32 -1.98 7.29 15.79
C GLY A 32 -0.58 7.94 15.72
N ASN A 33 -0.53 9.16 15.18
CA ASN A 33 0.68 9.97 15.03
C ASN A 33 0.32 11.47 15.11
N PRO A 34 1.30 12.39 15.15
CA PRO A 34 1.03 13.85 15.22
C PRO A 34 0.15 14.39 14.09
N GLY A 35 0.22 13.81 12.89
CA GLY A 35 -0.65 14.21 11.78
C GLY A 35 -2.10 13.79 11.99
N VAL A 36 -2.34 12.59 12.52
CA VAL A 36 -3.70 12.16 12.90
C VAL A 36 -4.27 13.04 14.01
N ALA A 37 -3.42 13.48 14.96
CA ALA A 37 -3.85 14.39 16.03
C ALA A 37 -4.37 15.75 15.52
N ARG A 38 -4.04 16.13 14.28
CA ARG A 38 -4.55 17.36 13.64
C ARG A 38 -5.99 17.22 13.10
N VAL A 39 -6.43 15.99 12.83
CA VAL A 39 -7.74 15.71 12.22
C VAL A 39 -8.64 14.83 13.10
N GLY A 40 -8.10 14.31 14.20
CA GLY A 40 -8.80 13.42 15.12
C GLY A 40 -8.12 13.37 16.48
N ARG A 41 -8.30 12.26 17.21
CA ARG A 41 -7.70 12.05 18.52
C ARG A 41 -6.92 10.73 18.58
N CYS A 42 -5.67 10.79 18.99
CA CYS A 42 -4.85 9.61 19.28
C CYS A 42 -5.22 9.05 20.67
N VAL A 43 -5.34 7.72 20.76
CA VAL A 43 -5.70 7.02 21.99
C VAL A 43 -4.74 5.84 22.21
N PRO A 44 -4.36 5.55 23.47
CA PRO A 44 -3.52 4.41 23.78
C PRO A 44 -4.33 3.11 23.82
N GLY A 45 -3.63 1.98 23.94
CA GLY A 45 -4.20 0.66 24.16
C GLY A 45 -4.11 -0.25 22.94
N THR A 46 -4.52 -1.50 23.13
CA THR A 46 -4.72 -2.44 22.02
C THR A 46 -5.90 -1.98 21.16
N PRO A 47 -6.04 -2.47 19.93
CA PRO A 47 -7.15 -2.06 19.06
C PRO A 47 -8.53 -2.19 19.70
N LEU A 48 -8.81 -3.31 20.39
CA LEU A 48 -10.10 -3.55 21.03
C LEU A 48 -10.32 -2.65 22.25
N GLU A 49 -9.31 -2.51 23.14
CA GLU A 49 -9.39 -1.60 24.30
C GLU A 49 -9.64 -0.16 23.85
N ALA A 50 -8.92 0.32 22.83
CA ALA A 50 -9.10 1.64 22.27
C ALA A 50 -10.52 1.84 21.70
N ALA A 51 -11.04 0.86 20.94
CA ALA A 51 -12.37 0.89 20.39
C ALA A 51 -13.46 0.98 21.49
N GLN A 52 -13.32 0.17 22.51
CA GLN A 52 -14.23 0.16 23.67
C GLN A 52 -14.16 1.48 24.46
N ALA A 53 -12.94 1.97 24.74
CA ALA A 53 -12.72 3.20 25.50
C ALA A 53 -13.35 4.44 24.83
N VAL A 54 -13.33 4.52 23.50
CA VAL A 54 -13.95 5.64 22.76
C VAL A 54 -15.41 5.37 22.40
N GLY A 55 -15.88 4.11 22.50
CA GLY A 55 -17.17 3.67 22.00
C GLY A 55 -17.24 3.81 20.49
N ALA A 56 -16.31 3.15 19.77
CA ALA A 56 -16.23 3.20 18.32
C ALA A 56 -17.43 2.52 17.65
N ASP A 57 -18.09 3.22 16.73
CA ASP A 57 -19.16 2.68 15.90
C ASP A 57 -18.61 1.82 14.75
N LEU A 58 -17.37 2.12 14.31
CA LEU A 58 -16.66 1.43 13.26
C LEU A 58 -15.16 1.46 13.54
N THR A 59 -14.46 0.36 13.24
CA THR A 59 -12.99 0.28 13.28
C THR A 59 -12.45 -0.09 11.90
N VAL A 60 -11.37 0.58 11.48
CA VAL A 60 -10.65 0.28 10.23
C VAL A 60 -9.19 -0.02 10.56
N VAL A 61 -8.70 -1.17 10.11
CA VAL A 61 -7.33 -1.60 10.40
C VAL A 61 -6.41 -1.18 9.27
N GLY A 62 -5.35 -0.45 9.61
CA GLY A 62 -4.32 -0.03 8.68
C GLY A 62 -3.25 -1.10 8.43
N PRO A 63 -2.48 -1.55 9.45
CA PRO A 63 -1.35 -2.46 9.25
C PRO A 63 -1.78 -3.93 9.19
N GLU A 64 -0.92 -4.76 8.58
CA GLU A 64 -1.14 -6.19 8.38
C GLU A 64 -0.99 -7.03 9.67
N VAL A 65 -0.10 -6.63 10.56
CA VAL A 65 0.24 -7.43 11.74
C VAL A 65 -0.99 -7.76 12.61
N PRO A 66 -1.84 -6.80 13.01
CA PRO A 66 -3.05 -7.13 13.77
C PRO A 66 -4.05 -7.95 12.96
N LEU A 67 -4.14 -7.79 11.64
CA LEU A 67 -5.04 -8.60 10.79
C LEU A 67 -4.62 -10.06 10.78
N VAL A 68 -3.33 -10.34 10.56
CA VAL A 68 -2.77 -11.70 10.59
C VAL A 68 -2.88 -12.31 12.00
N ALA A 69 -2.78 -11.49 13.05
CA ALA A 69 -3.01 -11.92 14.44
C ALA A 69 -4.48 -12.24 14.75
N GLY A 70 -5.45 -11.82 13.91
CA GLY A 70 -6.88 -12.14 14.05
C GLY A 70 -7.69 -11.09 14.79
N VAL A 71 -7.28 -9.81 14.74
CA VAL A 71 -8.03 -8.70 15.37
C VAL A 71 -9.48 -8.63 14.90
N VAL A 72 -9.76 -9.00 13.65
CA VAL A 72 -11.13 -8.98 13.11
C VAL A 72 -12.02 -10.03 13.78
N ASP A 73 -11.47 -11.23 14.01
CA ASP A 73 -12.18 -12.31 14.73
C ASP A 73 -12.48 -11.88 16.17
N GLU A 74 -11.51 -11.24 16.83
CA GLU A 74 -11.67 -10.70 18.19
C GLU A 74 -12.79 -9.66 18.26
N PHE A 75 -12.80 -8.67 17.35
CA PHE A 75 -13.84 -7.63 17.30
C PHE A 75 -15.23 -8.22 17.04
N ARG A 76 -15.35 -9.15 16.09
CA ARG A 76 -16.61 -9.82 15.77
C ARG A 76 -17.15 -10.62 16.95
N ALA A 77 -16.28 -11.30 17.70
CA ALA A 77 -16.66 -12.02 18.92
C ALA A 77 -17.23 -11.08 19.99
N HIS A 78 -16.85 -9.81 20.00
CA HIS A 78 -17.38 -8.77 20.88
C HIS A 78 -18.54 -7.95 20.25
N GLY A 79 -19.05 -8.35 19.08
CA GLY A 79 -20.14 -7.65 18.40
C GLY A 79 -19.78 -6.25 17.88
N SER A 80 -18.49 -5.97 17.68
CA SER A 80 -17.96 -4.68 17.23
C SER A 80 -17.74 -4.65 15.73
N ASN A 81 -18.13 -3.56 15.06
CA ASN A 81 -17.95 -3.41 13.61
C ASN A 81 -16.48 -3.11 13.28
N ILE A 82 -15.93 -3.90 12.36
CA ILE A 82 -14.56 -3.76 11.91
C ILE A 82 -14.43 -4.08 10.41
N VAL A 83 -13.63 -3.28 9.70
CA VAL A 83 -13.27 -3.52 8.29
C VAL A 83 -11.93 -4.25 8.23
N GLY A 84 -11.94 -5.45 7.72
CA GLY A 84 -10.77 -6.30 7.54
C GLY A 84 -11.16 -7.76 7.32
N PRO A 85 -10.24 -8.61 6.83
CA PRO A 85 -10.43 -10.04 6.70
C PRO A 85 -10.30 -10.74 8.06
N ASP A 86 -10.91 -11.91 8.18
CA ASP A 86 -10.63 -12.82 9.29
C ASP A 86 -9.19 -13.36 9.23
N ARG A 87 -8.76 -14.03 10.30
CA ARG A 87 -7.41 -14.60 10.41
C ARG A 87 -7.10 -15.57 9.26
N ASN A 88 -8.08 -16.34 8.80
CA ASN A 88 -7.84 -17.33 7.74
C ASN A 88 -7.59 -16.64 6.40
N ALA A 89 -8.40 -15.68 6.00
CA ALA A 89 -8.21 -14.90 4.79
C ALA A 89 -6.95 -14.00 4.87
N ALA A 90 -6.58 -13.52 6.05
CA ALA A 90 -5.35 -12.74 6.28
C ALA A 90 -4.06 -13.53 5.99
N ARG A 91 -4.11 -14.85 5.94
CA ARG A 91 -2.99 -15.71 5.50
C ARG A 91 -2.54 -15.41 4.06
N LEU A 92 -3.37 -14.82 3.22
CA LEU A 92 -2.98 -14.39 1.87
C LEU A 92 -1.81 -13.39 1.87
N GLU A 93 -1.67 -12.57 2.92
CA GLU A 93 -0.48 -11.72 3.14
C GLU A 93 0.48 -12.37 4.15
N GLY A 94 -0.04 -13.06 5.16
CA GLY A 94 0.71 -13.66 6.26
C GLY A 94 1.67 -14.78 5.86
N SER A 95 1.42 -15.47 4.73
CA SER A 95 2.28 -16.54 4.21
C SER A 95 2.29 -16.52 2.68
N LYS A 96 3.47 -16.29 2.09
CA LYS A 96 3.66 -16.31 0.64
C LYS A 96 3.48 -17.72 0.06
N ILE A 97 3.89 -18.75 0.81
CA ILE A 97 3.69 -20.15 0.44
C ILE A 97 2.18 -20.46 0.38
N PHE A 98 1.42 -20.03 1.40
CA PHE A 98 -0.03 -20.19 1.40
C PHE A 98 -0.66 -19.48 0.20
N ALA A 99 -0.30 -18.21 -0.04
CA ALA A 99 -0.82 -17.43 -1.15
C ALA A 99 -0.53 -18.08 -2.51
N LYS A 100 0.71 -18.55 -2.74
CA LYS A 100 1.08 -19.22 -4.00
C LYS A 100 0.33 -20.53 -4.20
N ASN A 101 0.21 -21.35 -3.18
CA ASN A 101 -0.57 -22.59 -3.25
C ASN A 101 -2.05 -22.30 -3.50
N PHE A 102 -2.63 -21.28 -2.85
CA PHE A 102 -3.99 -20.82 -3.10
C PHE A 102 -4.19 -20.39 -4.56
N LEU A 103 -3.30 -19.52 -5.09
CA LEU A 103 -3.34 -19.05 -6.47
C LEU A 103 -3.31 -20.22 -7.46
N SER A 104 -2.41 -21.18 -7.26
CA SER A 104 -2.29 -22.38 -8.09
C SER A 104 -3.54 -23.25 -8.03
N GLN A 105 -4.05 -23.56 -6.84
CA GLN A 105 -5.25 -24.37 -6.64
C GLN A 105 -6.50 -23.77 -7.28
N ARG A 106 -6.61 -22.43 -7.22
CA ARG A 106 -7.75 -21.69 -7.79
C ARG A 106 -7.54 -21.28 -9.25
N LYS A 107 -6.41 -21.65 -9.85
CA LYS A 107 -6.02 -21.27 -11.22
C LYS A 107 -6.01 -19.77 -11.46
N ILE A 108 -5.70 -18.99 -10.42
CA ILE A 108 -5.51 -17.54 -10.51
C ILE A 108 -4.11 -17.29 -11.09
N PRO A 109 -3.98 -16.44 -12.14
CA PRO A 109 -2.70 -16.23 -12.81
C PRO A 109 -1.62 -15.70 -11.87
N THR A 110 -0.48 -16.36 -11.81
CA THR A 110 0.72 -15.95 -11.06
C THR A 110 1.97 -16.47 -11.78
N ALA A 111 3.16 -16.08 -11.31
CA ALA A 111 4.42 -16.61 -11.76
C ALA A 111 4.52 -18.13 -11.52
N GLU A 112 5.21 -18.86 -12.39
CA GLU A 112 5.62 -20.24 -12.07
C GLU A 112 6.48 -20.21 -10.80
N PHE A 113 6.25 -21.17 -9.91
CA PHE A 113 6.93 -21.19 -8.62
C PHE A 113 7.19 -22.59 -8.09
N VAL A 114 8.13 -22.65 -7.16
CA VAL A 114 8.40 -23.80 -6.30
C VAL A 114 8.49 -23.29 -4.87
N THR A 115 7.93 -24.04 -3.93
CA THR A 115 8.14 -23.81 -2.50
C THR A 115 9.24 -24.71 -1.99
N ALA A 116 10.04 -24.24 -1.05
CA ALA A 116 11.09 -25.00 -0.41
C ALA A 116 11.05 -24.73 1.10
N ASP A 117 11.24 -25.78 1.89
CA ASP A 117 11.22 -25.70 3.35
C ASP A 117 12.53 -25.11 3.92
N ASN A 118 13.58 -25.15 3.11
CA ASN A 118 14.91 -24.67 3.51
C ASN A 118 15.74 -24.25 2.29
N PRO A 119 16.85 -23.48 2.51
CA PRO A 119 17.71 -23.02 1.42
C PRO A 119 18.38 -24.13 0.59
N ALA A 120 18.60 -25.31 1.16
CA ALA A 120 19.22 -26.43 0.43
C ALA A 120 18.27 -27.02 -0.63
N GLU A 121 16.99 -27.13 -0.31
CA GLU A 121 15.95 -27.51 -1.28
C GLU A 121 15.75 -26.43 -2.33
N ALA A 122 15.70 -25.16 -1.91
CA ALA A 122 15.61 -24.02 -2.80
C ALA A 122 16.75 -23.99 -3.84
N ARG A 123 17.99 -24.30 -3.42
CA ARG A 123 19.14 -24.35 -4.31
C ARG A 123 18.99 -25.40 -5.43
N LYS A 124 18.39 -26.55 -5.13
CA LYS A 124 18.06 -27.58 -6.14
C LYS A 124 16.96 -27.11 -7.10
N ALA A 125 15.99 -26.34 -6.58
CA ALA A 125 14.90 -25.82 -7.40
C ALA A 125 15.34 -24.71 -8.38
N LEU A 126 16.46 -24.02 -8.13
CA LEU A 126 16.98 -22.98 -9.02
C LEU A 126 17.24 -23.48 -10.45
N ASP A 127 17.62 -24.76 -10.61
CA ASP A 127 17.91 -25.33 -11.93
C ASP A 127 16.66 -25.43 -12.83
N ARG A 128 15.46 -25.29 -12.24
CA ARG A 128 14.18 -25.27 -12.96
C ARG A 128 13.91 -23.93 -13.65
N PHE A 129 14.49 -22.84 -13.12
CA PHE A 129 14.27 -21.49 -13.60
C PHE A 129 15.53 -20.94 -14.28
N GLY A 130 15.35 -20.13 -15.31
CA GLY A 130 16.42 -19.28 -15.84
C GLY A 130 16.65 -18.05 -14.93
N PHE A 131 17.69 -17.28 -15.25
CA PHE A 131 17.95 -16.01 -14.60
C PHE A 131 17.42 -14.82 -15.43
N PRO A 132 16.91 -13.76 -14.81
CA PRO A 132 16.74 -13.56 -13.35
C PRO A 132 15.71 -14.50 -12.72
N VAL A 133 15.88 -14.79 -11.41
CA VAL A 133 14.93 -15.55 -10.60
C VAL A 133 14.55 -14.77 -9.35
N VAL A 134 13.34 -14.95 -8.84
CA VAL A 134 12.86 -14.24 -7.64
C VAL A 134 12.79 -15.20 -6.46
N LEU A 135 13.40 -14.80 -5.35
CA LEU A 135 13.43 -15.54 -4.09
C LEU A 135 12.64 -14.74 -3.05
N LYS A 136 11.67 -15.37 -2.39
CA LYS A 136 10.80 -14.72 -1.40
C LYS A 136 10.79 -15.53 -0.11
N ALA A 137 11.25 -14.93 1.00
CA ALA A 137 11.08 -15.53 2.33
C ALA A 137 9.59 -15.62 2.68
N ASP A 138 9.16 -16.72 3.29
CA ASP A 138 7.80 -16.87 3.80
C ASP A 138 7.56 -15.94 5.01
N GLY A 139 6.30 -15.59 5.25
CA GLY A 139 5.87 -14.71 6.33
C GLY A 139 5.94 -13.21 5.99
N LEU A 140 5.61 -12.39 6.99
CA LEU A 140 5.65 -10.93 6.90
C LEU A 140 7.10 -10.44 6.93
N ALA A 141 7.51 -9.69 5.91
CA ALA A 141 8.90 -9.24 5.77
C ALA A 141 9.04 -7.73 5.47
N ALA A 142 7.95 -6.96 5.52
CA ALA A 142 7.93 -5.51 5.29
C ALA A 142 8.69 -5.08 4.01
N GLY A 143 8.52 -5.83 2.91
CA GLY A 143 9.19 -5.57 1.62
C GLY A 143 10.66 -6.04 1.55
N LYS A 144 11.25 -6.51 2.65
CA LYS A 144 12.68 -6.91 2.71
C LYS A 144 12.94 -8.39 2.42
N GLY A 145 11.91 -9.21 2.31
CA GLY A 145 12.02 -10.65 2.09
C GLY A 145 12.03 -11.07 0.62
N VAL A 146 12.16 -10.15 -0.34
CA VAL A 146 12.16 -10.42 -1.78
C VAL A 146 13.49 -10.03 -2.39
N ILE A 147 14.16 -11.00 -3.03
CA ILE A 147 15.44 -10.79 -3.70
C ILE A 147 15.32 -11.26 -5.15
N ILE A 148 15.69 -10.39 -6.09
CA ILE A 148 15.81 -10.72 -7.51
C ILE A 148 17.28 -11.06 -7.78
N ALA A 149 17.57 -12.32 -8.04
CA ALA A 149 18.90 -12.78 -8.37
C ALA A 149 19.06 -12.83 -9.90
N ARG A 150 20.06 -12.16 -10.41
CA ARG A 150 20.34 -12.04 -11.86
C ARG A 150 21.21 -13.16 -12.40
N ASP A 151 21.91 -13.88 -11.51
CA ASP A 151 22.79 -15.00 -11.80
C ASP A 151 22.82 -15.97 -10.61
N ARG A 152 23.53 -17.09 -10.81
CA ARG A 152 23.65 -18.15 -9.82
C ARG A 152 24.37 -17.69 -8.54
N ALA A 153 25.39 -16.86 -8.67
CA ALA A 153 26.17 -16.40 -7.51
C ALA A 153 25.33 -15.51 -6.60
N GLN A 154 24.51 -14.60 -7.19
CA GLN A 154 23.57 -13.79 -6.44
C GLN A 154 22.46 -14.64 -5.78
N ALA A 155 21.95 -15.66 -6.47
CA ALA A 155 20.97 -16.57 -5.91
C ALA A 155 21.51 -17.35 -4.71
N ASP A 156 22.74 -17.89 -4.82
CA ASP A 156 23.40 -18.61 -3.73
C ASP A 156 23.68 -17.70 -2.53
N ALA A 157 24.11 -16.46 -2.76
CA ALA A 157 24.29 -15.46 -1.71
C ALA A 157 22.97 -15.10 -1.02
N ALA A 158 21.89 -14.90 -1.80
CA ALA A 158 20.56 -14.65 -1.28
C ALA A 158 20.06 -15.81 -0.42
N LEU A 159 20.18 -17.05 -0.90
CA LEU A 159 19.79 -18.25 -0.17
C LEU A 159 20.54 -18.40 1.17
N ALA A 160 21.79 -17.96 1.24
CA ALA A 160 22.55 -17.97 2.49
C ALA A 160 22.01 -17.00 3.54
N SER A 161 21.25 -15.98 3.14
CA SER A 161 20.61 -15.00 4.04
C SER A 161 19.23 -15.43 4.55
N PHE A 162 18.61 -16.44 3.94
CA PHE A 162 17.31 -16.96 4.39
C PHE A 162 17.48 -18.07 5.44
N ALA A 163 16.65 -18.04 6.47
CA ALA A 163 16.71 -19.01 7.58
C ALA A 163 15.55 -20.02 7.60
N GLY A 164 14.56 -19.89 6.72
CA GLY A 164 13.32 -20.67 6.75
C GLY A 164 12.74 -20.97 5.38
N PRO A 165 11.46 -21.36 5.36
CA PRO A 165 10.75 -21.65 4.13
C PRO A 165 10.70 -20.46 3.18
N LEU A 166 10.70 -20.73 1.88
CA LEU A 166 10.72 -19.70 0.85
C LEU A 166 10.02 -20.14 -0.44
N VAL A 167 9.69 -19.16 -1.26
CA VAL A 167 9.19 -19.33 -2.62
C VAL A 167 10.28 -18.93 -3.61
N ILE A 168 10.51 -19.76 -4.60
CA ILE A 168 11.33 -19.49 -5.77
C ILE A 168 10.39 -19.35 -6.95
N GLU A 169 10.47 -18.25 -7.71
CA GLU A 169 9.57 -18.02 -8.84
C GLU A 169 10.28 -17.41 -10.06
N GLU A 170 9.69 -17.62 -11.23
CA GLU A 170 10.12 -16.96 -12.46
C GLU A 170 10.09 -15.44 -12.32
N PHE A 171 11.03 -14.77 -12.97
CA PHE A 171 11.01 -13.31 -13.07
C PHE A 171 10.03 -12.87 -14.16
N LEU A 172 8.95 -12.19 -13.76
CA LEU A 172 7.96 -11.65 -14.69
C LEU A 172 8.41 -10.32 -15.29
N ARG A 173 8.06 -10.10 -16.55
CA ARG A 173 8.28 -8.83 -17.27
C ARG A 173 6.95 -8.16 -17.58
N GLY A 174 6.86 -6.86 -17.34
CA GLY A 174 5.65 -6.08 -17.56
C GLY A 174 5.65 -4.79 -16.76
N SER A 175 4.47 -4.23 -16.57
CA SER A 175 4.24 -3.06 -15.71
C SER A 175 3.66 -3.50 -14.37
N GLU A 176 4.28 -3.12 -13.27
CA GLU A 176 3.73 -3.35 -11.94
C GLU A 176 2.56 -2.41 -11.67
N VAL A 177 1.48 -2.96 -11.12
CA VAL A 177 0.27 -2.23 -10.74
C VAL A 177 -0.21 -2.70 -9.38
N SER A 178 -0.58 -1.77 -8.53
CA SER A 178 -1.27 -2.03 -7.27
C SER A 178 -2.77 -1.89 -7.49
N PHE A 179 -3.50 -2.99 -7.42
CA PHE A 179 -4.95 -3.04 -7.57
C PHE A 179 -5.60 -3.37 -6.24
N ILE A 180 -6.38 -2.43 -5.71
CA ILE A 180 -7.03 -2.57 -4.41
C ILE A 180 -8.54 -2.62 -4.61
N ALA A 181 -9.21 -3.51 -3.91
CA ALA A 181 -10.66 -3.60 -3.89
C ALA A 181 -11.19 -3.71 -2.47
N LEU A 182 -12.31 -3.06 -2.18
CA LEU A 182 -13.08 -3.24 -0.94
C LEU A 182 -14.09 -4.36 -1.14
N CYS A 183 -14.09 -5.32 -0.23
CA CYS A 183 -14.88 -6.55 -0.31
C CYS A 183 -15.76 -6.71 0.93
N ASP A 184 -16.94 -7.31 0.75
CA ASP A 184 -17.90 -7.61 1.82
C ASP A 184 -18.17 -9.12 2.01
N GLY A 185 -17.35 -9.97 1.40
CA GLY A 185 -17.51 -11.41 1.38
C GLY A 185 -18.18 -11.97 0.11
N LYS A 186 -18.87 -11.12 -0.65
CA LYS A 186 -19.55 -11.45 -1.91
C LYS A 186 -19.34 -10.40 -2.98
N ASN A 187 -19.62 -9.14 -2.62
CA ASN A 187 -19.54 -8.02 -3.53
C ASN A 187 -18.20 -7.32 -3.39
N VAL A 188 -17.80 -6.66 -4.47
CA VAL A 188 -16.50 -6.02 -4.59
C VAL A 188 -16.63 -4.63 -5.21
N VAL A 189 -15.99 -3.65 -4.60
CA VAL A 189 -15.86 -2.29 -5.12
C VAL A 189 -14.38 -2.01 -5.41
N PRO A 190 -13.97 -1.94 -6.68
CA PRO A 190 -12.59 -1.61 -7.01
C PRO A 190 -12.26 -0.15 -6.66
N LEU A 191 -11.08 0.09 -6.12
CA LEU A 191 -10.50 1.41 -5.99
C LEU A 191 -9.77 1.78 -7.30
N ALA A 192 -9.42 3.06 -7.47
CA ALA A 192 -8.60 3.48 -8.59
C ALA A 192 -7.23 2.79 -8.55
N ALA A 193 -6.70 2.43 -9.72
CA ALA A 193 -5.38 1.80 -9.81
C ALA A 193 -4.27 2.77 -9.35
N THR A 194 -3.20 2.19 -8.81
CA THR A 194 -2.00 2.92 -8.39
C THR A 194 -0.74 2.20 -8.88
N GLN A 195 0.36 2.95 -8.95
CA GLN A 195 1.70 2.38 -9.11
C GLN A 195 2.61 2.92 -8.03
N ASP A 196 3.35 2.04 -7.38
CA ASP A 196 4.35 2.38 -6.36
C ASP A 196 5.78 2.31 -6.90
N HIS A 197 6.72 2.85 -6.13
CA HIS A 197 8.16 2.83 -6.40
C HIS A 197 8.85 2.18 -5.21
N LYS A 198 9.20 0.89 -5.33
CA LYS A 198 9.69 0.05 -4.23
C LYS A 198 11.17 0.24 -3.91
N ALA A 199 12.00 0.44 -4.94
CA ALA A 199 13.43 0.63 -4.72
C ALA A 199 13.74 1.98 -4.07
N VAL A 200 14.77 2.01 -3.22
CA VAL A 200 15.11 3.19 -2.40
C VAL A 200 15.66 4.36 -3.21
N PHE A 201 16.35 4.10 -4.34
CA PHE A 201 16.97 5.13 -5.18
C PHE A 201 16.29 5.30 -6.53
N ASP A 202 16.53 6.44 -7.17
CA ASP A 202 16.08 6.76 -8.52
C ASP A 202 16.49 5.67 -9.53
N GLY A 203 15.70 5.51 -10.58
CA GLY A 203 15.94 4.51 -11.61
C GLY A 203 15.74 3.07 -11.11
N ASP A 204 14.97 2.88 -10.05
CA ASP A 204 14.69 1.59 -9.41
C ASP A 204 15.96 0.87 -8.94
N GLN A 205 16.89 1.63 -8.39
CA GLN A 205 18.16 1.13 -7.89
C GLN A 205 18.13 0.92 -6.36
N GLY A 206 19.01 0.03 -5.90
CA GLY A 206 19.16 -0.27 -4.47
C GLY A 206 18.13 -1.27 -3.95
N PRO A 207 18.10 -1.48 -2.63
CA PRO A 207 17.19 -2.43 -2.00
C PRO A 207 15.73 -1.99 -2.08
N ASN A 208 14.82 -2.98 -2.08
CA ASN A 208 13.39 -2.73 -1.94
C ASN A 208 13.05 -2.19 -0.54
N THR A 209 12.02 -1.38 -0.50
CA THR A 209 11.49 -0.71 0.70
C THR A 209 9.99 -1.00 0.86
N GLY A 210 9.35 -0.36 1.82
CA GLY A 210 7.88 -0.31 1.92
C GLY A 210 7.21 0.59 0.88
N GLY A 211 7.99 1.24 -0.01
CA GLY A 211 7.53 2.21 -1.01
C GLY A 211 8.07 3.62 -0.75
N MET A 212 8.70 4.20 -1.78
CA MET A 212 9.28 5.55 -1.76
C MET A 212 8.34 6.61 -2.38
N GLY A 213 7.20 6.18 -2.87
CA GLY A 213 6.17 7.01 -3.44
C GLY A 213 5.23 6.20 -4.30
N ALA A 214 4.07 6.76 -4.57
CA ALA A 214 3.07 6.17 -5.43
C ALA A 214 2.26 7.25 -6.15
N TYR A 215 1.61 6.87 -7.23
CA TYR A 215 0.64 7.74 -7.89
C TYR A 215 -0.61 6.97 -8.28
N SER A 216 -1.73 7.68 -8.40
CA SER A 216 -3.00 7.19 -8.91
C SER A 216 -3.41 8.01 -10.12
N ASP A 217 -3.65 7.32 -11.23
CA ASP A 217 -4.07 7.92 -12.49
C ASP A 217 -5.06 7.00 -13.20
N ALA A 218 -6.00 7.57 -13.92
CA ALA A 218 -6.95 6.81 -14.75
C ALA A 218 -6.26 6.08 -15.93
N ALA A 219 -5.07 6.54 -16.33
CA ALA A 219 -4.29 5.95 -17.42
C ALA A 219 -3.51 4.68 -17.04
N ILE A 220 -3.46 4.31 -15.74
CA ILE A 220 -2.71 3.13 -15.27
C ILE A 220 -3.29 1.83 -15.80
N LEU A 221 -4.62 1.69 -15.78
CA LEU A 221 -5.35 0.56 -16.34
C LEU A 221 -6.53 1.03 -17.17
N SER A 222 -6.67 0.49 -18.36
CA SER A 222 -7.89 0.63 -19.15
C SER A 222 -9.07 -0.12 -18.51
N GLU A 223 -10.28 0.20 -18.92
CA GLU A 223 -11.49 -0.51 -18.47
C GLU A 223 -11.42 -2.02 -18.78
N ALA A 224 -10.84 -2.38 -19.94
CA ALA A 224 -10.68 -3.79 -20.33
C ALA A 224 -9.67 -4.53 -19.43
N GLU A 225 -8.56 -3.89 -19.07
CA GLU A 225 -7.58 -4.45 -18.13
C GLU A 225 -8.15 -4.55 -16.73
N THR A 226 -8.84 -3.51 -16.25
CA THR A 226 -9.56 -3.52 -14.97
C THR A 226 -10.54 -4.69 -14.91
N ARG A 227 -11.31 -4.91 -15.97
CA ARG A 227 -12.25 -6.05 -16.04
C ARG A 227 -11.52 -7.39 -15.96
N LYS A 228 -10.41 -7.55 -16.69
CA LYS A 228 -9.59 -8.78 -16.62
C LYS A 228 -9.06 -9.04 -15.21
N VAL A 229 -8.57 -8.01 -14.53
CA VAL A 229 -8.11 -8.13 -13.14
C VAL A 229 -9.25 -8.56 -12.23
N MET A 230 -10.42 -7.96 -12.36
CA MET A 230 -11.61 -8.34 -11.58
C MET A 230 -12.01 -9.80 -11.81
N GLU A 231 -12.13 -10.22 -13.09
CA GLU A 231 -12.58 -11.55 -13.48
C GLU A 231 -11.55 -12.65 -13.18
N GLN A 232 -10.27 -12.38 -13.38
CA GLN A 232 -9.22 -13.41 -13.27
C GLN A 232 -8.56 -13.48 -11.89
N VAL A 233 -8.64 -12.40 -11.10
CA VAL A 233 -7.92 -12.32 -9.82
C VAL A 233 -8.88 -12.05 -8.65
N ILE A 234 -9.64 -10.95 -8.69
CA ILE A 234 -10.36 -10.47 -7.51
C ILE A 234 -11.59 -11.33 -7.22
N TYR A 235 -12.49 -11.53 -8.18
CA TYR A 235 -13.70 -12.34 -7.95
C TYR A 235 -13.38 -13.77 -7.53
N PRO A 236 -12.46 -14.52 -8.21
CA PRO A 236 -12.11 -15.87 -7.77
C PRO A 236 -11.51 -15.91 -6.35
N THR A 237 -10.76 -14.87 -5.96
CA THR A 237 -10.18 -14.77 -4.61
C THR A 237 -11.28 -14.56 -3.57
N VAL A 238 -12.20 -13.61 -3.80
CA VAL A 238 -13.29 -13.30 -2.87
C VAL A 238 -14.26 -14.47 -2.76
N GLU A 239 -14.65 -15.09 -3.87
CA GLU A 239 -15.54 -16.26 -3.89
C GLU A 239 -14.96 -17.44 -3.10
N ALA A 240 -13.64 -17.69 -3.25
CA ALA A 240 -12.97 -18.80 -2.60
C ALA A 240 -12.73 -18.61 -1.10
N THR A 241 -12.66 -17.36 -0.62
CA THR A 241 -12.27 -17.03 0.76
C THR A 241 -13.37 -16.36 1.58
N GLY A 242 -14.42 -15.85 0.94
CA GLY A 242 -15.38 -14.95 1.60
C GLY A 242 -14.72 -13.67 2.10
N PHE A 243 -13.71 -13.16 1.39
CA PHE A 243 -12.85 -12.06 1.83
C PHE A 243 -13.65 -10.79 2.15
N THR A 244 -13.39 -10.22 3.32
CA THR A 244 -13.95 -8.92 3.75
C THR A 244 -12.83 -7.90 3.95
N GLY A 245 -13.12 -6.60 3.78
CA GLY A 245 -12.13 -5.55 3.89
C GLY A 245 -11.34 -5.29 2.60
N PHE A 246 -10.13 -4.79 2.70
CA PHE A 246 -9.33 -4.39 1.55
C PHE A 246 -8.45 -5.53 1.04
N LEU A 247 -8.77 -6.05 -0.13
CA LEU A 247 -7.93 -6.97 -0.88
C LEU A 247 -7.05 -6.17 -1.84
N TYR A 248 -5.74 -6.20 -1.62
CA TYR A 248 -4.77 -5.59 -2.50
C TYR A 248 -4.04 -6.70 -3.28
N ALA A 249 -4.13 -6.68 -4.59
CA ALA A 249 -3.35 -7.49 -5.49
C ALA A 249 -2.20 -6.68 -6.08
N GLY A 250 -0.95 -7.02 -5.73
CA GLY A 250 0.24 -6.59 -6.45
C GLY A 250 0.34 -7.38 -7.75
N LEU A 251 0.26 -6.70 -8.88
CA LEU A 251 0.14 -7.32 -10.19
C LEU A 251 1.33 -6.99 -11.09
N MET A 252 1.75 -7.95 -11.89
CA MET A 252 2.52 -7.71 -13.11
C MET A 252 1.57 -7.79 -14.30
N MET A 253 1.37 -6.68 -14.99
CA MET A 253 0.62 -6.62 -16.25
C MET A 253 1.54 -7.08 -17.37
N THR A 254 1.39 -8.34 -17.78
CA THR A 254 2.19 -8.96 -18.84
C THR A 254 1.46 -8.93 -20.18
N SER A 255 2.15 -9.28 -21.27
CA SER A 255 1.51 -9.46 -22.59
C SER A 255 0.42 -10.56 -22.60
N ALA A 256 0.49 -11.52 -21.68
CA ALA A 256 -0.51 -12.58 -21.50
C ALA A 256 -1.66 -12.19 -20.56
N GLY A 257 -1.60 -11.03 -19.91
CA GLY A 257 -2.57 -10.53 -18.95
C GLY A 257 -2.00 -10.33 -17.55
N PRO A 258 -2.86 -10.06 -16.55
CA PRO A 258 -2.42 -9.83 -15.18
C PRO A 258 -1.89 -11.12 -14.55
N LYS A 259 -0.76 -11.04 -13.84
CA LYS A 259 -0.23 -12.11 -12.99
C LYS A 259 -0.02 -11.56 -11.57
N VAL A 260 -0.52 -12.27 -10.56
CA VAL A 260 -0.37 -11.87 -9.16
C VAL A 260 1.08 -12.07 -8.69
N LEU A 261 1.69 -11.01 -8.19
CA LEU A 261 2.99 -11.02 -7.53
C LEU A 261 2.86 -11.38 -6.05
N GLU A 262 1.88 -10.74 -5.40
CA GLU A 262 1.54 -10.92 -3.97
C GLU A 262 0.13 -10.40 -3.69
N PHE A 263 -0.46 -10.88 -2.60
CA PHE A 263 -1.62 -10.23 -1.98
C PHE A 263 -1.19 -9.47 -0.71
N ASN A 264 -1.86 -8.35 -0.48
CA ASN A 264 -1.91 -7.70 0.82
C ASN A 264 -3.38 -7.63 1.26
N VAL A 265 -3.63 -7.73 2.55
CA VAL A 265 -5.00 -7.85 3.11
C VAL A 265 -5.49 -6.54 3.74
N ARG A 266 -4.93 -5.44 3.28
CA ARG A 266 -5.13 -4.07 3.77
C ARG A 266 -4.83 -3.07 2.66
N LEU A 267 -5.13 -1.80 2.93
CA LEU A 267 -4.71 -0.69 2.07
C LEU A 267 -3.17 -0.62 1.97
N GLY A 268 -2.65 -0.19 0.83
CA GLY A 268 -1.23 0.01 0.59
C GLY A 268 -0.67 1.26 1.29
N ASP A 269 0.62 1.30 1.47
CA ASP A 269 1.37 2.46 1.95
C ASP A 269 2.69 2.55 1.17
N PRO A 270 2.80 3.51 0.20
CA PRO A 270 2.13 4.81 0.17
C PRO A 270 0.96 4.97 -0.84
N GLU A 271 0.28 3.92 -1.27
CA GLU A 271 -0.81 4.02 -2.26
C GLU A 271 -2.08 4.68 -1.70
N THR A 272 -2.34 4.53 -0.40
CA THR A 272 -3.52 5.12 0.24
C THR A 272 -3.53 6.64 0.17
N GLN A 273 -2.38 7.28 0.27
CA GLN A 273 -2.25 8.73 0.24
C GLN A 273 -2.80 9.33 -1.06
N PRO A 274 -2.33 8.95 -2.27
CA PRO A 274 -2.89 9.47 -3.50
C PRO A 274 -4.33 9.00 -3.75
N LEU A 275 -4.74 7.81 -3.27
CA LEU A 275 -6.12 7.33 -3.39
C LEU A 275 -7.08 8.20 -2.58
N MET A 276 -6.81 8.43 -1.30
CA MET A 276 -7.68 9.24 -0.44
C MET A 276 -7.73 10.71 -0.89
N HIS A 277 -6.62 11.23 -1.40
CA HIS A 277 -6.53 12.58 -1.93
C HIS A 277 -7.35 12.77 -3.23
N ARG A 278 -7.51 11.70 -4.00
CA ARG A 278 -8.23 11.68 -5.28
C ARG A 278 -9.71 11.30 -5.14
N MET A 279 -10.09 10.57 -4.07
CA MET A 279 -11.45 10.10 -3.86
C MET A 279 -12.42 11.26 -3.55
N VAL A 280 -13.49 11.40 -4.36
CA VAL A 280 -14.59 12.36 -4.15
C VAL A 280 -15.62 11.78 -3.19
N SER A 281 -16.02 10.53 -3.38
CA SER A 281 -17.04 9.88 -2.55
C SER A 281 -16.79 10.03 -1.06
N ASP A 282 -17.85 10.21 -0.27
CA ASP A 282 -17.80 9.99 1.17
C ASP A 282 -17.48 8.51 1.43
N PHE A 283 -16.38 8.25 2.13
CA PHE A 283 -15.91 6.88 2.32
C PHE A 283 -16.60 6.15 3.48
N VAL A 284 -17.18 6.88 4.42
CA VAL A 284 -17.81 6.29 5.62
C VAL A 284 -19.03 5.42 5.27
N PRO A 285 -20.00 5.86 4.46
CA PRO A 285 -21.11 5.02 4.05
C PRO A 285 -20.65 3.73 3.33
N VAL A 286 -19.57 3.82 2.53
CA VAL A 286 -19.04 2.69 1.80
C VAL A 286 -18.39 1.65 2.73
N LEU A 287 -17.65 2.10 3.74
CA LEU A 287 -17.08 1.24 4.77
C LEU A 287 -18.16 0.55 5.62
N LEU A 288 -19.22 1.27 5.94
CA LEU A 288 -20.38 0.69 6.65
C LEU A 288 -21.10 -0.36 5.80
N ALA A 289 -21.30 -0.09 4.51
CA ALA A 289 -21.88 -1.07 3.58
C ALA A 289 -21.01 -2.35 3.51
N ALA A 290 -19.68 -2.19 3.52
CA ALA A 290 -18.76 -3.34 3.54
C ALA A 290 -18.93 -4.22 4.78
N THR A 291 -19.15 -3.63 5.97
CA THR A 291 -19.36 -4.41 7.20
C THR A 291 -20.72 -5.12 7.26
N ARG A 292 -21.68 -4.69 6.43
CA ARG A 292 -23.06 -5.23 6.39
C ARG A 292 -23.33 -6.17 5.24
N GLY A 293 -22.37 -6.38 4.32
CA GLY A 293 -22.59 -7.17 3.10
C GLY A 293 -23.41 -6.43 2.04
N GLU A 294 -23.37 -5.11 2.02
CA GLU A 294 -24.24 -4.23 1.21
C GLU A 294 -23.47 -3.47 0.12
N LEU A 295 -22.33 -3.98 -0.35
CA LEU A 295 -21.54 -3.33 -1.41
C LEU A 295 -22.13 -3.48 -2.82
N GLN A 296 -23.23 -4.24 -2.99
CA GLN A 296 -23.83 -4.42 -4.30
C GLN A 296 -24.26 -3.09 -4.92
N GLY A 297 -23.74 -2.78 -6.11
CA GLY A 297 -24.05 -1.56 -6.86
C GLY A 297 -23.40 -0.28 -6.33
N VAL A 298 -22.60 -0.35 -5.26
CA VAL A 298 -21.83 0.80 -4.76
C VAL A 298 -20.76 1.16 -5.78
N LYS A 299 -20.61 2.46 -6.07
CA LYS A 299 -19.58 3.01 -6.95
C LYS A 299 -18.84 4.13 -6.24
N LEU A 300 -17.53 4.20 -6.46
CA LEU A 300 -16.69 5.28 -5.97
C LEU A 300 -16.48 6.33 -7.06
N GLU A 301 -16.60 7.60 -6.68
CA GLU A 301 -16.32 8.74 -7.54
C GLU A 301 -14.90 9.25 -7.27
N TRP A 302 -14.20 9.57 -8.34
CA TRP A 302 -12.82 10.01 -8.32
C TRP A 302 -12.66 11.34 -9.05
N ARG A 303 -11.77 12.20 -8.57
CA ARG A 303 -11.32 13.37 -9.33
C ARG A 303 -10.69 12.89 -10.64
N ALA A 304 -10.95 13.62 -11.72
CA ALA A 304 -10.42 13.28 -13.04
C ALA A 304 -8.88 13.33 -13.08
N GLY A 305 -8.29 14.34 -12.41
CA GLY A 305 -6.85 14.50 -12.36
C GLY A 305 -6.14 13.48 -11.48
N PRO A 306 -4.88 13.14 -11.77
CA PRO A 306 -4.05 12.24 -10.99
C PRO A 306 -3.62 12.84 -9.66
N SER A 307 -3.15 11.98 -8.77
CA SER A 307 -2.52 12.35 -7.50
C SER A 307 -1.22 11.57 -7.30
N VAL A 308 -0.21 12.26 -6.76
CA VAL A 308 1.15 11.73 -6.54
C VAL A 308 1.51 11.91 -5.07
N CYS A 309 2.07 10.87 -4.45
CA CYS A 309 2.68 10.91 -3.12
C CYS A 309 4.17 10.66 -3.23
N VAL A 310 4.98 11.57 -2.71
CA VAL A 310 6.44 11.43 -2.57
C VAL A 310 6.75 11.15 -1.11
N VAL A 311 7.44 10.05 -0.83
CA VAL A 311 7.83 9.67 0.55
C VAL A 311 9.17 10.31 0.89
N LEU A 312 9.21 11.01 2.03
CA LEU A 312 10.42 11.50 2.65
C LEU A 312 10.86 10.50 3.73
N ALA A 313 12.07 9.97 3.61
CA ALA A 313 12.63 8.97 4.49
C ALA A 313 13.81 9.51 5.31
N SER A 314 14.06 8.91 6.47
CA SER A 314 15.23 9.15 7.30
C SER A 314 16.50 8.61 6.64
N GLY A 315 17.64 9.20 6.97
CA GLY A 315 18.94 8.66 6.61
C GLY A 315 19.10 7.21 7.07
N GLY A 316 19.71 6.38 6.23
CA GLY A 316 19.91 4.96 6.48
C GLY A 316 18.72 4.03 6.14
N TYR A 317 17.53 4.57 5.83
CA TYR A 317 16.40 3.74 5.39
C TYR A 317 16.68 3.07 4.02
N PRO A 318 16.30 1.78 3.79
CA PRO A 318 15.49 0.87 4.61
C PRO A 318 16.26 0.07 5.68
N GLY A 319 17.53 0.37 5.90
CA GLY A 319 18.33 -0.21 6.96
C GLY A 319 18.04 0.42 8.32
N SER A 320 19.11 0.67 9.10
CA SER A 320 19.02 1.35 10.40
C SER A 320 18.75 2.84 10.18
N SER A 321 17.54 3.28 10.53
CA SER A 321 17.09 4.66 10.30
C SER A 321 17.52 5.58 11.41
N GLU A 322 18.06 6.76 11.04
CA GLU A 322 18.38 7.83 11.99
C GLU A 322 17.10 8.58 12.39
N THR A 323 16.79 8.60 13.68
CA THR A 323 15.59 9.27 14.23
C THR A 323 15.94 10.45 15.13
N GLY A 324 14.92 11.22 15.58
CA GLY A 324 15.10 12.37 16.48
C GLY A 324 15.56 13.65 15.77
N LYS A 325 15.46 13.72 14.45
CA LYS A 325 15.79 14.92 13.66
C LYS A 325 14.56 15.83 13.59
N LEU A 326 14.75 17.11 13.93
CA LEU A 326 13.69 18.12 13.86
C LEU A 326 13.24 18.34 12.43
N ILE A 327 11.93 18.35 12.20
CA ILE A 327 11.32 18.56 10.89
C ILE A 327 10.81 20.01 10.83
N SER A 328 11.15 20.72 9.76
CA SER A 328 10.66 22.06 9.48
C SER A 328 10.00 22.14 8.10
N GLY A 329 9.16 23.16 7.88
CA GLY A 329 8.57 23.47 6.58
C GLY A 329 7.30 22.68 6.24
N ILE A 330 6.72 21.88 7.14
CA ILE A 330 5.48 21.14 6.87
C ILE A 330 4.34 22.11 6.50
N GLU A 331 4.13 23.16 7.29
CA GLU A 331 3.09 24.16 7.03
C GLU A 331 3.33 24.92 5.71
N ALA A 332 4.60 25.28 5.43
CA ALA A 332 4.97 25.92 4.16
C ALA A 332 4.65 25.01 2.96
N ALA A 333 4.95 23.70 3.06
CA ALA A 333 4.59 22.73 2.04
C ALA A 333 3.07 22.65 1.81
N GLU A 334 2.27 22.69 2.88
CA GLU A 334 0.81 22.66 2.77
C GLU A 334 0.22 23.94 2.13
N THR A 335 0.89 25.11 2.28
CA THR A 335 0.46 26.35 1.59
C THR A 335 0.60 26.26 0.07
N THR A 336 1.37 25.32 -0.46
CA THR A 336 1.44 25.07 -1.92
C THR A 336 0.22 24.33 -2.48
N GLY A 337 -0.71 23.90 -1.60
CA GLY A 337 -1.89 23.10 -1.94
C GLY A 337 -1.64 21.60 -1.91
N ALA A 338 -0.50 21.15 -1.41
CA ALA A 338 -0.23 19.74 -1.11
C ALA A 338 -0.77 19.37 0.27
N THR A 339 -0.98 18.08 0.50
CA THR A 339 -1.28 17.50 1.83
C THR A 339 -0.07 16.72 2.31
N VAL A 340 0.39 16.98 3.53
CA VAL A 340 1.53 16.29 4.13
C VAL A 340 1.03 15.24 5.12
N PHE A 341 1.12 13.96 4.75
CA PHE A 341 0.76 12.85 5.62
C PHE A 341 1.94 12.42 6.48
N HIS A 342 1.76 12.44 7.79
CA HIS A 342 2.74 11.96 8.76
C HIS A 342 2.77 10.43 8.80
N ALA A 343 3.97 9.87 8.83
CA ALA A 343 4.23 8.45 9.07
C ALA A 343 5.10 8.31 10.34
N GLY A 344 6.36 8.00 10.22
CA GLY A 344 7.29 7.89 11.33
C GLY A 344 7.68 9.25 11.91
N THR A 345 6.75 9.91 12.56
CA THR A 345 6.96 11.21 13.25
C THR A 345 6.51 11.12 14.70
N ARG A 346 7.07 11.96 15.56
CA ARG A 346 6.63 12.20 16.93
C ARG A 346 6.65 13.68 17.27
N GLU A 347 5.81 14.08 18.19
CA GLU A 347 5.80 15.42 18.75
C GLU A 347 6.66 15.48 20.02
N THR A 348 7.45 16.52 20.15
CA THR A 348 8.32 16.76 21.32
C THR A 348 8.22 18.22 21.71
N ALA A 349 8.82 18.62 22.84
CA ALA A 349 8.91 20.02 23.24
C ALA A 349 9.66 20.91 22.22
N ARG A 350 10.45 20.32 21.32
CA ARG A 350 11.18 21.04 20.25
C ARG A 350 10.37 21.18 18.95
N GLY A 351 9.26 20.44 18.80
CA GLY A 351 8.44 20.35 17.61
C GLY A 351 8.32 18.93 17.08
N ILE A 352 8.00 18.79 15.80
CA ILE A 352 7.87 17.48 15.14
C ILE A 352 9.24 16.93 14.78
N GLU A 353 9.49 15.67 15.15
CA GLU A 353 10.75 14.96 14.89
C GLU A 353 10.52 13.67 14.13
N THR A 354 11.58 13.21 13.43
CA THR A 354 11.59 11.87 12.80
C THR A 354 11.57 10.78 13.87
N ALA A 355 10.76 9.75 13.66
CA ALA A 355 10.58 8.62 14.58
C ALA A 355 10.53 7.25 13.87
N GLY A 356 10.85 7.21 12.57
CA GLY A 356 10.83 5.98 11.78
C GLY A 356 11.57 6.12 10.46
N GLY A 357 11.56 5.08 9.65
CA GLY A 357 12.22 5.05 8.35
C GLY A 357 11.54 5.94 7.33
N ARG A 358 10.26 5.68 7.01
CA ARG A 358 9.43 6.59 6.21
C ARG A 358 8.82 7.62 7.15
N VAL A 359 9.03 8.89 6.88
CA VAL A 359 8.74 10.00 7.81
C VAL A 359 7.48 10.74 7.40
N LEU A 360 7.40 11.19 6.16
CA LEU A 360 6.27 11.96 5.60
C LEU A 360 5.92 11.45 4.21
N GLY A 361 4.64 11.56 3.82
CA GLY A 361 4.16 11.41 2.47
C GLY A 361 3.60 12.74 1.95
N VAL A 362 4.31 13.40 1.05
CA VAL A 362 3.89 14.67 0.45
C VAL A 362 3.03 14.38 -0.76
N THR A 363 1.74 14.74 -0.69
CA THR A 363 0.75 14.33 -1.69
C THR A 363 0.12 15.54 -2.36
N ALA A 364 0.10 15.55 -3.69
CA ALA A 364 -0.53 16.59 -4.48
C ALA A 364 -1.28 16.03 -5.68
N SER A 365 -2.32 16.76 -6.13
CA SER A 365 -3.05 16.48 -7.37
C SER A 365 -2.77 17.52 -8.44
N GLY A 366 -2.95 17.16 -9.70
CA GLY A 366 -2.82 18.04 -10.85
C GLY A 366 -3.93 17.83 -11.88
N THR A 367 -3.97 18.66 -12.90
CA THR A 367 -4.82 18.48 -14.08
C THR A 367 -4.39 17.27 -14.91
N ASP A 368 -3.10 16.98 -14.87
CA ASP A 368 -2.43 15.85 -15.51
C ASP A 368 -1.29 15.36 -14.57
N LEU A 369 -0.68 14.25 -14.93
CA LEU A 369 0.38 13.66 -14.11
C LEU A 369 1.64 14.54 -14.00
N PRO A 370 2.13 15.18 -15.06
CA PRO A 370 3.22 16.16 -14.95
C PRO A 370 2.96 17.26 -13.93
N ALA A 371 1.76 17.87 -13.97
CA ALA A 371 1.38 18.93 -13.04
C ALA A 371 1.25 18.43 -11.58
N ALA A 372 0.73 17.21 -11.37
CA ALA A 372 0.67 16.61 -10.05
C ALA A 372 2.08 16.35 -9.48
N ILE A 373 3.00 15.83 -10.31
CA ILE A 373 4.41 15.61 -9.95
C ILE A 373 5.08 16.94 -9.56
N GLU A 374 4.95 17.96 -10.41
CA GLU A 374 5.57 19.27 -10.16
C GLU A 374 5.10 19.87 -8.84
N ARG A 375 3.79 19.82 -8.54
CA ARG A 375 3.23 20.31 -7.28
C ARG A 375 3.73 19.52 -6.08
N ALA A 376 3.79 18.19 -6.16
CA ALA A 376 4.30 17.36 -5.09
C ALA A 376 5.76 17.72 -4.77
N TYR A 377 6.61 17.84 -5.79
CA TYR A 377 8.02 18.21 -5.59
C TYR A 377 8.20 19.67 -5.18
N ALA A 378 7.32 20.59 -5.59
CA ALA A 378 7.34 21.96 -5.08
C ALA A 378 7.14 21.97 -3.55
N ALA A 379 6.17 21.22 -3.05
CA ALA A 379 5.94 21.05 -1.61
C ALA A 379 7.10 20.34 -0.89
N VAL A 380 7.67 19.28 -1.49
CA VAL A 380 8.85 18.58 -0.94
C VAL A 380 10.01 19.54 -0.71
N ARG A 381 10.24 20.52 -1.60
CA ARG A 381 11.31 21.50 -1.48
C ARG A 381 11.19 22.43 -0.27
N GLU A 382 10.01 22.56 0.31
CA GLU A 382 9.80 23.37 1.53
C GLU A 382 10.22 22.61 2.81
N ILE A 383 10.21 21.27 2.81
CA ILE A 383 10.45 20.44 3.99
C ILE A 383 11.95 20.18 4.16
N ARG A 384 12.43 20.21 5.41
CA ARG A 384 13.81 19.93 5.79
C ARG A 384 13.89 19.13 7.09
N PHE A 385 14.74 18.14 7.10
CA PHE A 385 15.31 17.51 8.29
C PHE A 385 16.65 16.86 7.93
N ASP A 386 17.53 16.69 8.91
CA ASP A 386 18.86 16.13 8.73
C ASP A 386 18.80 14.69 8.21
N GLY A 387 19.60 14.38 7.19
CA GLY A 387 19.63 13.06 6.56
C GLY A 387 18.38 12.74 5.72
N MET A 388 17.56 13.72 5.36
CA MET A 388 16.36 13.52 4.54
C MET A 388 16.72 12.92 3.19
N HIS A 389 16.06 11.80 2.86
CA HIS A 389 16.16 11.11 1.58
C HIS A 389 14.79 10.96 0.92
N TYR A 390 14.71 11.18 -0.38
CA TYR A 390 13.54 10.91 -1.21
C TYR A 390 13.95 10.66 -2.66
N ARG A 391 13.11 9.98 -3.42
CA ARG A 391 13.31 9.80 -4.87
C ARG A 391 12.84 11.03 -5.64
N THR A 392 13.53 11.34 -6.74
CA THR A 392 13.23 12.48 -7.61
C THR A 392 12.45 12.08 -8.88
N ASP A 393 12.17 10.78 -9.05
CA ASP A 393 11.55 10.20 -10.25
C ASP A 393 10.16 9.56 -10.02
N ILE A 394 9.50 9.87 -8.88
CA ILE A 394 8.16 9.35 -8.58
C ILE A 394 7.17 9.81 -9.65
N GLY A 395 6.42 8.85 -10.20
CA GLY A 395 5.45 9.07 -11.27
C GLY A 395 6.05 9.12 -12.68
N ARG A 396 7.38 9.07 -12.85
CA ARG A 396 8.03 9.17 -14.16
C ARG A 396 7.53 8.14 -15.16
N ARG A 397 7.28 6.91 -14.73
CA ARG A 397 6.78 5.82 -15.60
C ARG A 397 5.43 6.14 -16.25
N GLY A 398 4.58 6.91 -15.58
CA GLY A 398 3.26 7.31 -16.09
C GLY A 398 3.28 8.56 -16.96
N ARG A 399 4.45 9.22 -17.20
CA ARG A 399 4.53 10.45 -17.98
C ARG A 399 4.47 10.25 -19.50
N GLU A 400 4.91 9.10 -20.00
CA GLU A 400 5.04 8.83 -21.44
C GLU A 400 3.76 9.11 -22.25
N PRO A 401 2.55 8.72 -21.81
CA PRO A 401 1.31 9.04 -22.52
C PRO A 401 1.04 10.55 -22.63
N TYR A 402 1.44 11.34 -21.64
CA TYR A 402 1.25 12.80 -21.61
C TYR A 402 2.27 13.51 -22.49
N GLU A 403 3.52 13.05 -22.53
CA GLU A 403 4.59 13.61 -23.37
C GLU A 403 4.32 13.38 -24.88
N GLN A 404 3.78 12.22 -25.25
CA GLN A 404 3.39 11.93 -26.64
C GLN A 404 2.24 12.82 -27.12
N ASN A 405 1.25 13.09 -26.26
CA ASN A 405 0.13 13.98 -26.59
C ASN A 405 0.55 15.45 -26.73
N ALA A 406 1.52 15.91 -25.93
CA ALA A 406 2.06 17.27 -26.01
C ALA A 406 2.87 17.48 -27.30
N GLY A 407 3.62 16.48 -27.77
CA GLY A 407 4.35 16.51 -29.05
C GLY A 407 3.46 16.51 -30.29
N GLY A 408 2.25 15.93 -30.22
CA GLY A 408 1.28 15.91 -31.32
C GLY A 408 0.51 17.21 -31.52
N ALA A 409 0.48 18.09 -30.52
CA ALA A 409 -0.22 19.40 -30.63
C ALA A 409 0.62 20.51 -31.33
N SER A 410 1.92 20.30 -31.52
CA SER A 410 2.85 21.27 -32.14
C SER A 410 2.98 21.14 -33.67
N THR A 411 2.24 20.24 -34.30
CA THR A 411 2.32 19.98 -35.75
C THR A 411 0.95 20.07 -36.46
N ARG A 412 0.13 21.04 -36.08
CA ARG A 412 -1.06 21.42 -36.86
C ARG A 412 -1.15 22.92 -37.03
#